data_30d31294b4869c86db99ea172f5465d9
#
_entry.id   30d31294b4869c86db99ea172f5465d9
#
_cell.length_a   1.000
_cell.length_b   1.000
_cell.length_c   1.000
_cell.angle_alpha   90.00
_cell.angle_beta   90.00
_cell.angle_gamma   90.00
#
_symmetry.space_group_name_H-M   'P 1'
#
loop_
_entity.id
_entity.type
_entity.pdbx_description
1 polymer ?
#
loop_
_entity_poly.entity_id
_entity_poly.type
_entity_poly.pdbx_seq_one_letter_code
_entity_poly.pdbx_strand_id
1 'polypeptide(L)'
;MDDEMKEAFNNAYLELGGLGERVIGFCDYMLPADKFPPGYPFDADEQNFPLSGLRFLGLVSMIDPPRAAVPDAVAKCRSAGIKVIMVTGDHPITAKAIAKAVGIISEGNETVDDIAQRLNIPVEEVNPRDAKAAVVHGSELRDMATDYLDNILKHHTEIVFARTSPQQKLIIVEGCQRQGAIVAVTGDGVNDSPALKKSRHWPFDLRQSKEIHRLHFDQQHPRNHPLFLLFILADVPLPLGTVTILCIDLGTDLVPAISLAYEKPESDIMKRRPRDPLVDKLVNERLISIAYGQIGMIQGAAGFFAYFVIMSENGFMPGRLLGVRKEWDSKAINDLKDSYNQEWTYHDRKILEYTCHTAFFASIVIVQWADLIICKTRRNSILHQGMKNHVLNFGLVFETALAAFLSYCPGMDKGLRMYPLKLNWWFPALPFSFLIFVYDEARRFILRRNPGGWVERETYY
;
A
#
# COMPACT_ATOMS: atom_id res chain seq x y z
N MET A 1 50.27 27.78 5.55
CA MET A 1 49.21 28.66 5.06
C MET A 1 49.25 29.92 5.91
N ASP A 2 49.40 31.07 5.27
CA ASP A 2 49.19 32.38 5.86
C ASP A 2 47.70 32.66 6.09
N ASP A 3 47.37 33.77 6.72
CA ASP A 3 45.98 34.04 7.06
C ASP A 3 45.14 34.42 5.85
N GLU A 4 45.73 35.05 4.83
CA GLU A 4 45.09 35.33 3.52
C GLU A 4 44.72 34.04 2.79
N MET A 5 45.61 33.05 2.76
CA MET A 5 45.34 31.76 2.14
C MET A 5 44.30 30.95 2.92
N LYS A 6 44.24 31.06 4.26
CA LYS A 6 43.19 30.43 5.08
C LYS A 6 41.82 31.05 4.79
N GLU A 7 41.76 32.38 4.64
CA GLU A 7 40.53 33.06 4.30
C GLU A 7 40.04 32.67 2.90
N ALA A 8 40.93 32.67 1.91
CA ALA A 8 40.64 32.22 0.53
C ALA A 8 40.17 30.77 0.50
N PHE A 9 40.81 29.88 1.28
CA PHE A 9 40.39 28.48 1.46
C PHE A 9 38.97 28.38 2.04
N ASN A 10 38.66 29.10 3.11
CA ASN A 10 37.38 29.08 3.74
C ASN A 10 36.28 29.63 2.80
N ASN A 11 36.54 30.70 2.10
CA ASN A 11 35.59 31.27 1.15
C ASN A 11 35.31 30.29 -0.01
N ALA A 12 36.31 29.67 -0.59
CA ALA A 12 36.14 28.67 -1.63
C ALA A 12 35.39 27.42 -1.11
N TYR A 13 35.68 26.97 0.12
CA TYR A 13 35.01 25.86 0.75
C TYR A 13 33.52 26.16 1.00
N LEU A 14 33.20 27.36 1.46
CA LEU A 14 31.82 27.80 1.69
C LEU A 14 31.05 27.95 0.39
N GLU A 15 31.68 28.49 -0.64
CA GLU A 15 31.12 28.64 -1.99
C GLU A 15 30.76 27.27 -2.59
N LEU A 16 31.72 26.36 -2.70
CA LEU A 16 31.51 25.02 -3.26
C LEU A 16 30.53 24.20 -2.44
N GLY A 17 30.64 24.23 -1.12
CA GLY A 17 29.70 23.57 -0.22
C GLY A 17 28.27 24.12 -0.34
N GLY A 18 28.13 25.45 -0.54
CA GLY A 18 26.86 26.12 -0.80
C GLY A 18 26.18 25.71 -2.11
N LEU A 19 26.96 25.25 -3.09
CA LEU A 19 26.45 24.65 -4.32
C LEU A 19 25.99 23.19 -4.14
N GLY A 20 26.15 22.62 -2.96
CA GLY A 20 25.81 21.22 -2.67
C GLY A 20 26.94 20.24 -3.01
N GLU A 21 28.14 20.73 -3.23
CA GLU A 21 29.29 19.92 -3.57
C GLU A 21 30.02 19.39 -2.33
N ARG A 22 30.54 18.17 -2.42
CA ARG A 22 31.44 17.60 -1.43
C ARG A 22 32.87 18.02 -1.75
N VAL A 23 33.51 18.75 -0.84
CA VAL A 23 34.84 19.34 -1.05
C VAL A 23 35.88 18.53 -0.31
N ILE A 24 36.99 18.20 -1.00
CA ILE A 24 38.17 17.51 -0.46
C ILE A 24 39.37 18.37 -0.71
N GLY A 25 40.15 18.65 0.35
CA GLY A 25 41.42 19.34 0.27
C GLY A 25 42.57 18.35 0.07
N PHE A 26 43.51 18.70 -0.81
CA PHE A 26 44.70 17.92 -1.07
C PHE A 26 45.93 18.65 -0.61
N CYS A 27 46.85 17.92 -0.03
CA CYS A 27 48.16 18.38 0.35
C CYS A 27 49.23 17.32 0.07
N ASP A 28 50.48 17.74 -0.11
CA ASP A 28 51.62 16.86 -0.29
C ASP A 28 52.74 17.19 0.68
N TYR A 29 53.68 16.28 0.80
CA TYR A 29 54.92 16.49 1.50
C TYR A 29 56.06 15.85 0.76
N MET A 30 57.10 16.64 0.43
CA MET A 30 58.31 16.10 -0.18
C MET A 30 59.19 15.46 0.86
N LEU A 31 59.26 14.13 0.82
CA LEU A 31 60.07 13.36 1.75
C LEU A 31 61.56 13.59 1.48
N PRO A 32 62.38 14.01 2.48
CA PRO A 32 63.81 14.13 2.32
C PRO A 32 64.46 12.78 2.05
N ALA A 33 65.25 12.65 0.96
CA ALA A 33 65.82 11.37 0.55
C ALA A 33 66.84 10.80 1.52
N ASP A 34 67.42 11.59 2.37
CA ASP A 34 68.33 11.24 3.48
C ASP A 34 67.61 10.54 4.63
N LYS A 35 66.33 10.84 4.87
CA LYS A 35 65.54 10.22 5.92
C LYS A 35 64.62 9.10 5.41
N PHE A 36 64.23 9.19 4.15
CA PHE A 36 63.32 8.25 3.52
C PHE A 36 63.90 7.77 2.17
N PRO A 37 64.91 6.86 2.22
CA PRO A 37 65.59 6.32 1.02
C PRO A 37 64.61 5.43 0.22
N PRO A 38 64.91 5.18 -1.07
CA PRO A 38 64.18 4.23 -1.88
C PRO A 38 64.02 2.86 -1.18
N GLY A 39 62.79 2.38 -0.99
CA GLY A 39 62.53 1.14 -0.28
C GLY A 39 62.29 1.29 1.23
N TYR A 40 62.17 2.55 1.73
CA TYR A 40 61.79 2.78 3.13
C TYR A 40 60.43 2.13 3.44
N PRO A 41 60.31 1.33 4.53
CA PRO A 41 59.07 0.66 4.91
C PRO A 41 58.11 1.67 5.53
N PHE A 42 57.21 2.24 4.73
CA PHE A 42 56.14 3.08 5.24
C PHE A 42 55.08 2.26 5.92
N ASP A 43 54.67 2.69 7.11
CA ASP A 43 53.58 2.10 7.86
C ASP A 43 52.45 3.15 7.95
N ALA A 44 51.24 2.76 7.52
CA ALA A 44 50.05 3.60 7.56
C ALA A 44 49.29 3.51 8.88
N ASP A 45 49.44 2.38 9.60
CA ASP A 45 48.76 2.12 10.86
C ASP A 45 49.55 2.70 12.05
N GLU A 46 50.88 2.50 12.06
CA GLU A 46 51.83 3.19 12.97
C GLU A 46 52.61 4.25 12.17
N GLN A 47 52.02 5.39 11.97
CA GLN A 47 52.53 6.46 11.11
C GLN A 47 54.01 6.78 11.39
N ASN A 48 54.92 6.29 10.57
CA ASN A 48 56.35 6.49 10.63
C ASN A 48 56.89 7.61 9.69
N PHE A 49 55.96 8.47 9.25
CA PHE A 49 56.28 9.62 8.40
C PHE A 49 55.59 10.90 8.93
N PRO A 50 56.11 12.12 8.66
CA PRO A 50 55.59 13.35 9.20
C PRO A 50 54.26 13.74 8.57
N LEU A 51 53.27 14.13 9.39
CA LEU A 51 52.02 14.74 8.97
C LEU A 51 51.98 16.27 9.24
N SER A 52 53.13 16.87 9.47
CA SER A 52 53.27 18.32 9.69
C SER A 52 54.12 18.95 8.59
N GLY A 53 53.94 20.23 8.33
CA GLY A 53 54.63 20.94 7.26
C GLY A 53 54.18 20.59 5.86
N LEU A 54 52.94 20.09 5.73
CA LEU A 54 52.34 19.74 4.43
C LEU A 54 52.13 20.96 3.59
N ARG A 55 52.38 20.85 2.27
CA ARG A 55 52.10 21.87 1.27
C ARG A 55 50.66 21.69 0.77
N PHE A 56 49.84 22.70 0.90
CA PHE A 56 48.49 22.69 0.33
C PHE A 56 48.54 22.77 -1.20
N LEU A 57 47.85 21.86 -1.88
CA LEU A 57 47.80 21.79 -3.34
C LEU A 57 46.54 22.44 -3.90
N GLY A 58 45.38 22.25 -3.23
CA GLY A 58 44.13 22.79 -3.70
C GLY A 58 42.93 22.04 -3.17
N LEU A 59 41.76 22.51 -3.57
CA LEU A 59 40.46 21.88 -3.34
C LEU A 59 39.97 21.19 -4.59
N VAL A 60 39.37 20.05 -4.44
CA VAL A 60 38.61 19.34 -5.49
C VAL A 60 37.22 19.11 -4.96
N SER A 61 36.24 19.50 -5.72
CA SER A 61 34.85 19.26 -5.39
C SER A 61 34.21 18.17 -6.27
N MET A 62 33.23 17.49 -5.72
CA MET A 62 32.43 16.51 -6.45
C MET A 62 30.96 16.69 -6.10
N ILE A 63 30.10 16.49 -7.09
CA ILE A 63 28.64 16.56 -6.93
C ILE A 63 28.01 15.26 -7.41
N ASP A 64 27.08 14.75 -6.60
CA ASP A 64 26.14 13.69 -7.00
C ASP A 64 24.74 14.31 -6.98
N PRO A 65 24.20 14.72 -8.14
CA PRO A 65 22.94 15.43 -8.17
C PRO A 65 21.79 14.52 -7.75
N PRO A 66 20.77 15.05 -7.04
CA PRO A 66 19.59 14.31 -6.70
C PRO A 66 18.90 13.73 -7.95
N ARG A 67 18.34 12.52 -7.83
CA ARG A 67 17.57 11.92 -8.92
C ARG A 67 16.41 12.85 -9.33
N ALA A 68 16.14 12.98 -10.63
CA ALA A 68 15.14 13.88 -11.19
C ALA A 68 13.72 13.71 -10.58
N ALA A 69 13.39 12.52 -10.08
CA ALA A 69 12.11 12.25 -9.46
C ALA A 69 11.98 12.73 -8.00
N VAL A 70 13.08 13.11 -7.33
CA VAL A 70 13.07 13.43 -5.89
C VAL A 70 12.32 14.72 -5.58
N PRO A 71 12.51 15.84 -6.30
CA PRO A 71 11.76 17.06 -6.02
C PRO A 71 10.24 16.88 -6.16
N ASP A 72 9.78 16.16 -7.18
CA ASP A 72 8.36 15.84 -7.38
C ASP A 72 7.81 14.94 -6.24
N ALA A 73 8.60 13.96 -5.80
CA ALA A 73 8.22 13.09 -4.68
C ALA A 73 8.10 13.88 -3.36
N VAL A 74 9.05 14.77 -3.08
CA VAL A 74 9.00 15.65 -1.90
C VAL A 74 7.78 16.56 -1.95
N ALA A 75 7.51 17.20 -3.09
CA ALA A 75 6.33 18.05 -3.27
C ALA A 75 5.03 17.29 -3.05
N LYS A 76 4.91 16.06 -3.54
CA LYS A 76 3.76 15.18 -3.31
C LYS A 76 3.60 14.79 -1.85
N CYS A 77 4.69 14.45 -1.16
CA CYS A 77 4.65 14.17 0.28
C CYS A 77 4.15 15.40 1.07
N ARG A 78 4.67 16.57 0.77
CA ARG A 78 4.25 17.82 1.43
C ARG A 78 2.79 18.16 1.15
N SER A 79 2.32 18.01 -0.09
CA SER A 79 0.91 18.21 -0.44
C SER A 79 -0.04 17.25 0.28
N ALA A 80 0.44 16.07 0.65
CA ALA A 80 -0.28 15.07 1.44
C ALA A 80 -0.20 15.33 2.96
N GLY A 81 0.43 16.44 3.41
CA GLY A 81 0.64 16.71 4.84
C GLY A 81 1.69 15.80 5.49
N ILE A 82 2.52 15.14 4.70
CA ILE A 82 3.62 14.29 5.21
C ILE A 82 4.85 15.16 5.40
N LYS A 83 5.36 15.20 6.62
CA LYS A 83 6.61 15.88 6.96
C LYS A 83 7.78 15.09 6.38
N VAL A 84 8.63 15.75 5.60
CA VAL A 84 9.85 15.16 5.04
C VAL A 84 11.05 15.70 5.80
N ILE A 85 11.82 14.81 6.40
CA ILE A 85 13.03 15.12 7.18
C ILE A 85 14.22 14.50 6.45
N MET A 86 15.23 15.30 6.16
CA MET A 86 16.49 14.82 5.59
C MET A 86 17.46 14.42 6.72
N VAL A 87 18.04 13.22 6.62
CA VAL A 87 19.03 12.74 7.57
C VAL A 87 20.23 12.21 6.79
N THR A 88 21.37 12.89 6.89
CA THR A 88 22.55 12.61 6.05
C THR A 88 23.86 12.63 6.85
N GLY A 89 24.85 11.93 6.34
CA GLY A 89 26.24 12.02 6.81
C GLY A 89 27.02 13.22 6.24
N ASP A 90 26.45 13.98 5.31
CA ASP A 90 27.09 15.13 4.67
C ASP A 90 27.24 16.33 5.62
N HIS A 91 28.11 17.24 5.24
CA HIS A 91 28.35 18.48 5.97
C HIS A 91 27.07 19.37 5.96
N PRO A 92 26.76 20.09 7.05
CA PRO A 92 25.54 20.93 7.16
C PRO A 92 25.33 21.87 5.98
N ILE A 93 26.38 22.51 5.47
CA ILE A 93 26.30 23.43 4.33
C ILE A 93 25.82 22.69 3.07
N THR A 94 26.44 21.57 2.74
CA THR A 94 26.07 20.71 1.61
C THR A 94 24.66 20.12 1.78
N ALA A 95 24.36 19.61 2.97
CA ALA A 95 23.06 19.05 3.29
C ALA A 95 21.92 20.08 3.14
N LYS A 96 22.16 21.32 3.61
CA LYS A 96 21.23 22.44 3.46
C LYS A 96 21.00 22.81 2.01
N ALA A 97 22.08 22.90 1.21
CA ALA A 97 21.99 23.20 -0.23
C ALA A 97 21.20 22.13 -0.98
N ILE A 98 21.46 20.85 -0.73
CA ILE A 98 20.71 19.74 -1.31
C ILE A 98 19.24 19.78 -0.87
N ALA A 99 18.97 20.03 0.42
CA ALA A 99 17.60 20.11 0.95
C ALA A 99 16.80 21.26 0.31
N LYS A 100 17.43 22.39 0.01
CA LYS A 100 16.84 23.49 -0.78
C LYS A 100 16.57 23.03 -2.23
N ALA A 101 17.54 22.41 -2.89
CA ALA A 101 17.41 21.95 -4.27
C ALA A 101 16.28 20.92 -4.47
N VAL A 102 16.03 20.03 -3.48
CA VAL A 102 14.96 19.03 -3.56
C VAL A 102 13.63 19.50 -2.96
N GLY A 103 13.54 20.71 -2.42
CA GLY A 103 12.32 21.29 -1.88
C GLY A 103 11.93 20.81 -0.48
N ILE A 104 12.85 20.20 0.29
CA ILE A 104 12.67 19.93 1.73
C ILE A 104 12.69 21.24 2.51
N ILE A 105 13.60 22.15 2.16
CA ILE A 105 13.58 23.54 2.62
C ILE A 105 12.98 24.37 1.47
N SER A 106 11.92 25.10 1.74
CA SER A 106 11.23 25.94 0.75
C SER A 106 12.06 27.19 0.39
N GLU A 107 11.91 27.65 -0.83
CA GLU A 107 12.44 28.95 -1.23
C GLU A 107 11.88 30.06 -0.30
N GLY A 108 12.78 30.92 0.22
CA GLY A 108 12.42 31.99 1.13
C GLY A 108 12.31 31.60 2.61
N ASN A 109 12.39 30.30 2.96
CA ASN A 109 12.52 29.90 4.35
C ASN A 109 13.99 29.93 4.81
N GLU A 110 14.21 30.59 5.93
CA GLU A 110 15.54 30.81 6.50
C GLU A 110 15.79 29.86 7.65
N THR A 111 17.05 29.46 7.81
CA THR A 111 17.57 28.80 9.01
C THR A 111 18.07 29.86 9.99
N VAL A 112 18.37 29.45 11.23
CA VAL A 112 18.96 30.34 12.24
C VAL A 112 20.23 31.02 11.70
N ASP A 113 21.10 30.28 10.98
CA ASP A 113 22.31 30.82 10.37
C ASP A 113 22.02 31.84 9.28
N ASP A 114 20.99 31.61 8.44
CA ASP A 114 20.59 32.58 7.40
C ASP A 114 20.11 33.89 8.01
N ILE A 115 19.33 33.81 9.11
CA ILE A 115 18.85 34.99 9.84
C ILE A 115 20.00 35.74 10.50
N ALA A 116 20.92 35.01 11.14
CA ALA A 116 22.10 35.58 11.76
C ALA A 116 22.96 36.36 10.74
N GLN A 117 23.20 35.72 9.57
CA GLN A 117 23.95 36.34 8.48
C GLN A 117 23.24 37.57 7.89
N ARG A 118 21.94 37.48 7.67
CA ARG A 118 21.11 38.59 7.14
C ARG A 118 21.04 39.80 8.08
N LEU A 119 20.92 39.54 9.39
CA LEU A 119 20.85 40.60 10.40
C LEU A 119 22.21 41.02 10.90
N ASN A 120 23.30 40.34 10.52
CA ASN A 120 24.66 40.54 10.98
C ASN A 120 24.76 40.52 12.54
N ILE A 121 24.11 39.55 13.16
CA ILE A 121 24.10 39.28 14.59
C ILE A 121 24.68 37.89 14.86
N PRO A 122 25.22 37.65 16.09
CA PRO A 122 25.64 36.29 16.47
C PRO A 122 24.49 35.31 16.42
N VAL A 123 24.81 34.05 16.03
CA VAL A 123 23.81 32.96 15.93
C VAL A 123 23.07 32.73 17.24
N GLU A 124 23.75 32.93 18.36
CA GLU A 124 23.22 32.78 19.73
C GLU A 124 22.12 33.78 20.08
N GLU A 125 22.10 34.93 19.40
CA GLU A 125 21.10 36.00 19.63
C GLU A 125 19.83 35.78 18.76
N VAL A 126 19.87 34.89 17.80
CA VAL A 126 18.69 34.55 16.96
C VAL A 126 17.75 33.66 17.74
N ASN A 127 16.48 34.05 17.85
CA ASN A 127 15.49 33.18 18.43
C ASN A 127 15.21 31.98 17.46
N PRO A 128 15.46 30.73 17.90
CA PRO A 128 15.25 29.56 17.03
C PRO A 128 13.82 29.40 16.48
N ARG A 129 12.83 30.02 17.15
CA ARG A 129 11.43 30.00 16.72
C ARG A 129 11.12 30.89 15.52
N ASP A 130 11.99 31.84 15.21
CA ASP A 130 11.83 32.74 14.06
C ASP A 130 12.28 32.05 12.77
N ALA A 131 13.12 31.02 12.90
CA ALA A 131 13.55 30.18 11.79
C ALA A 131 12.47 29.11 11.47
N LYS A 132 12.01 29.06 10.23
CA LYS A 132 11.07 28.03 9.77
C LYS A 132 11.73 26.70 9.44
N ALA A 133 13.00 26.74 9.04
CA ALA A 133 13.81 25.59 8.74
C ALA A 133 14.88 25.38 9.80
N ALA A 134 15.13 24.12 10.19
CA ALA A 134 16.16 23.75 11.14
C ALA A 134 17.21 22.86 10.47
N VAL A 135 18.49 23.21 10.62
CA VAL A 135 19.63 22.37 10.27
C VAL A 135 20.37 22.03 11.55
N VAL A 136 20.40 20.77 11.92
CA VAL A 136 20.98 20.29 13.19
C VAL A 136 22.22 19.44 12.89
N HIS A 137 23.33 19.76 13.52
CA HIS A 137 24.55 18.99 13.39
C HIS A 137 24.54 17.75 14.29
N GLY A 138 25.09 16.63 13.81
CA GLY A 138 25.12 15.38 14.57
C GLY A 138 25.85 15.47 15.90
N SER A 139 26.87 16.34 16.05
CA SER A 139 27.51 16.57 17.35
C SER A 139 26.53 17.17 18.38
N GLU A 140 25.70 18.13 17.97
CA GLU A 140 24.68 18.71 18.83
C GLU A 140 23.65 17.66 19.27
N LEU A 141 23.24 16.80 18.33
CA LEU A 141 22.26 15.74 18.60
C LEU A 141 22.76 14.72 19.63
N ARG A 142 24.09 14.54 19.75
CA ARG A 142 24.68 13.62 20.73
C ARG A 142 24.43 14.06 22.17
N ASP A 143 24.58 15.37 22.41
CA ASP A 143 24.53 15.98 23.73
C ASP A 143 23.15 16.60 24.03
N MET A 144 22.22 16.50 23.07
CA MET A 144 20.92 17.10 23.10
C MET A 144 19.97 16.34 24.04
N ALA A 145 19.34 17.05 24.97
CA ALA A 145 18.28 16.49 25.78
C ALA A 145 17.09 16.04 24.93
N THR A 146 16.45 14.95 25.32
CA THR A 146 15.30 14.37 24.59
C THR A 146 14.18 15.39 24.35
N ASP A 147 13.88 16.21 25.35
CA ASP A 147 12.84 17.23 25.27
C ASP A 147 13.17 18.34 24.27
N TYR A 148 14.46 18.64 24.07
CA TYR A 148 14.88 19.65 23.09
C TYR A 148 14.72 19.12 21.65
N LEU A 149 15.10 17.86 21.40
CA LEU A 149 14.85 17.22 20.13
C LEU A 149 13.35 17.17 19.81
N ASP A 150 12.53 16.82 20.80
CA ASP A 150 11.08 16.74 20.64
C ASP A 150 10.50 18.13 20.34
N ASN A 151 11.05 19.20 20.92
CA ASN A 151 10.69 20.58 20.58
C ASN A 151 11.03 20.95 19.13
N ILE A 152 12.23 20.62 18.64
CA ILE A 152 12.63 20.85 17.23
C ILE A 152 11.66 20.10 16.31
N LEU A 153 11.42 18.81 16.58
CA LEU A 153 10.54 17.98 15.77
C LEU A 153 9.09 18.48 15.76
N LYS A 154 8.63 19.13 16.81
CA LYS A 154 7.27 19.66 16.94
C LYS A 154 7.09 21.01 16.24
N HIS A 155 8.05 21.92 16.39
CA HIS A 155 7.88 23.32 15.97
C HIS A 155 8.36 23.59 14.54
N HIS A 156 9.33 22.81 14.03
CA HIS A 156 9.81 22.98 12.67
C HIS A 156 9.17 21.96 11.73
N THR A 157 8.76 22.41 10.56
CA THR A 157 8.23 21.55 9.48
C THR A 157 9.29 21.09 8.51
N GLU A 158 10.36 21.87 8.37
CA GLU A 158 11.47 21.69 7.45
C GLU A 158 12.75 21.44 8.25
N ILE A 159 13.21 20.17 8.29
CA ILE A 159 14.30 19.76 9.17
C ILE A 159 15.33 18.96 8.38
N VAL A 160 16.59 19.29 8.62
CA VAL A 160 17.76 18.57 8.11
C VAL A 160 18.66 18.21 9.28
N PHE A 161 18.98 16.94 9.42
CA PHE A 161 20.02 16.45 10.31
C PHE A 161 21.26 16.10 9.49
N ALA A 162 22.36 16.77 9.74
CA ALA A 162 23.60 16.65 9.00
C ALA A 162 24.71 16.00 9.87
N ARG A 163 25.69 15.35 9.25
CA ARG A 163 26.80 14.65 9.97
C ARG A 163 26.27 13.63 11.01
N THR A 164 25.19 12.93 10.69
CA THR A 164 24.58 11.96 11.61
C THR A 164 25.21 10.58 11.49
N SER A 165 25.40 9.93 12.64
CA SER A 165 25.78 8.53 12.75
C SER A 165 24.55 7.60 12.64
N PRO A 166 24.74 6.29 12.39
CA PRO A 166 23.63 5.31 12.35
C PRO A 166 22.78 5.28 13.63
N GLN A 167 23.41 5.46 14.79
CA GLN A 167 22.74 5.50 16.09
C GLN A 167 21.86 6.76 16.22
N GLN A 168 22.35 7.89 15.74
CA GLN A 168 21.60 9.15 15.77
C GLN A 168 20.38 9.11 14.85
N LYS A 169 20.46 8.44 13.70
CA LYS A 169 19.29 8.18 12.83
C LYS A 169 18.18 7.45 13.59
N LEU A 170 18.54 6.48 14.43
CA LEU A 170 17.58 5.78 15.28
C LEU A 170 16.92 6.72 16.32
N ILE A 171 17.70 7.58 16.97
CA ILE A 171 17.21 8.55 17.97
C ILE A 171 16.19 9.51 17.34
N ILE A 172 16.43 9.96 16.10
CA ILE A 172 15.49 10.82 15.37
C ILE A 172 14.16 10.08 15.09
N VAL A 173 14.23 8.83 14.65
CA VAL A 173 13.03 8.00 14.40
C VAL A 173 12.24 7.81 15.70
N GLU A 174 12.91 7.51 16.81
CA GLU A 174 12.29 7.36 18.13
C GLU A 174 11.65 8.66 18.62
N GLY A 175 12.31 9.81 18.38
CA GLY A 175 11.75 11.13 18.66
C GLY A 175 10.44 11.39 17.93
N CYS A 176 10.40 11.10 16.63
CA CYS A 176 9.17 11.22 15.85
C CYS A 176 8.07 10.27 16.35
N GLN A 177 8.43 9.03 16.71
CA GLN A 177 7.48 8.05 17.24
C GLN A 177 6.92 8.43 18.62
N ARG A 178 7.73 9.05 19.51
CA ARG A 178 7.25 9.57 20.80
C ARG A 178 6.16 10.62 20.63
N GLN A 179 6.20 11.41 19.56
CA GLN A 179 5.16 12.38 19.23
C GLN A 179 3.92 11.75 18.59
N GLY A 180 3.83 10.42 18.55
CA GLY A 180 2.71 9.70 17.93
C GLY A 180 2.79 9.62 16.40
N ALA A 181 3.87 10.10 15.77
CA ALA A 181 4.01 10.07 14.32
C ALA A 181 4.27 8.66 13.79
N ILE A 182 3.69 8.36 12.64
CA ILE A 182 4.02 7.17 11.87
C ILE A 182 5.21 7.51 10.97
N VAL A 183 6.34 6.85 11.21
CA VAL A 183 7.60 7.14 10.54
C VAL A 183 7.89 6.12 9.47
N ALA A 184 8.12 6.59 8.24
CA ALA A 184 8.70 5.80 7.15
C ALA A 184 10.16 6.25 6.95
N VAL A 185 11.07 5.31 6.79
CA VAL A 185 12.48 5.58 6.52
C VAL A 185 12.83 4.97 5.17
N THR A 186 13.53 5.75 4.35
CA THR A 186 14.17 5.28 3.11
C THR A 186 15.67 5.44 3.26
N GLY A 187 16.43 4.44 2.87
CA GLY A 187 17.88 4.46 2.91
C GLY A 187 18.43 3.26 2.14
N ASP A 188 19.60 3.42 1.55
CA ASP A 188 20.29 2.41 0.75
C ASP A 188 21.56 1.88 1.43
N GLY A 189 21.95 2.48 2.55
CA GLY A 189 23.16 2.14 3.29
C GLY A 189 22.94 1.10 4.40
N VAL A 190 23.97 0.29 4.65
CA VAL A 190 24.00 -0.62 5.81
C VAL A 190 23.84 0.17 7.12
N ASN A 191 24.26 1.41 7.14
CA ASN A 191 24.14 2.36 8.26
C ASN A 191 22.70 2.76 8.59
N ASP A 192 21.76 2.56 7.67
CA ASP A 192 20.34 2.89 7.85
C ASP A 192 19.55 1.72 8.47
N SER A 193 20.13 0.53 8.52
CA SER A 193 19.48 -0.69 8.99
C SER A 193 18.80 -0.58 10.37
N PRO A 194 19.39 0.04 11.41
CA PRO A 194 18.72 0.20 12.70
C PRO A 194 17.46 1.09 12.61
N ALA A 195 17.55 2.20 11.87
CA ALA A 195 16.43 3.12 11.67
C ALA A 195 15.32 2.49 10.81
N LEU A 196 15.70 1.75 9.74
CA LEU A 196 14.78 0.99 8.90
C LEU A 196 14.04 -0.09 9.69
N LYS A 197 14.74 -0.80 10.57
CA LYS A 197 14.13 -1.85 11.41
C LYS A 197 13.18 -1.27 12.47
N LYS A 198 13.47 -0.09 12.98
CA LYS A 198 12.62 0.59 13.98
C LYS A 198 11.41 1.27 13.36
N SER A 199 11.51 1.76 12.13
CA SER A 199 10.37 2.36 11.43
C SER A 199 9.27 1.31 11.23
N ARG A 200 8.03 1.66 11.60
CA ARG A 200 6.90 0.71 11.57
C ARG A 200 6.32 0.47 10.18
N HIS A 201 6.89 1.05 9.12
CA HIS A 201 6.29 1.01 7.80
C HIS A 201 7.28 0.70 6.68
N TRP A 202 6.91 -0.31 5.93
CA TRP A 202 7.35 -0.63 4.58
C TRP A 202 6.71 0.34 3.57
N PRO A 203 7.21 0.44 2.33
CA PRO A 203 6.89 1.53 1.42
C PRO A 203 5.38 1.74 1.18
N PHE A 204 5.01 2.94 0.80
CA PHE A 204 3.66 3.47 0.59
C PHE A 204 2.71 2.58 -0.22
N ASP A 205 3.23 1.80 -1.18
CA ASP A 205 2.47 0.89 -2.03
C ASP A 205 1.74 -0.24 -1.27
N LEU A 206 2.29 -0.66 -0.12
CA LEU A 206 1.69 -1.74 0.68
C LEU A 206 0.43 -1.34 1.45
N ARG A 207 0.19 -0.05 1.67
CA ARG A 207 -1.03 0.39 2.38
C ARG A 207 -2.26 0.26 1.51
N GLN A 208 -2.20 0.78 0.30
CA GLN A 208 -3.33 0.67 -0.64
C GLN A 208 -3.56 -0.80 -1.03
N SER A 209 -2.50 -1.56 -1.27
CA SER A 209 -2.57 -2.99 -1.53
C SER A 209 -3.21 -3.76 -0.38
N LYS A 210 -2.82 -3.47 0.88
CA LYS A 210 -3.42 -4.11 2.07
C LYS A 210 -4.88 -3.71 2.26
N GLU A 211 -5.25 -2.46 1.98
CA GLU A 211 -6.64 -2.01 2.07
C GLU A 211 -7.49 -2.66 0.98
N ILE A 212 -7.00 -2.73 -0.25
CA ILE A 212 -7.68 -3.37 -1.38
C ILE A 212 -7.81 -4.88 -1.14
N HIS A 213 -6.73 -5.54 -0.70
CA HIS A 213 -6.75 -6.97 -0.39
C HIS A 213 -7.73 -7.29 0.75
N ARG A 214 -7.76 -6.46 1.80
CA ARG A 214 -8.68 -6.61 2.91
C ARG A 214 -10.13 -6.37 2.49
N LEU A 215 -10.38 -5.37 1.64
CA LEU A 215 -11.68 -5.13 1.02
C LEU A 215 -12.20 -6.35 0.28
N HIS A 216 -11.38 -6.93 -0.58
CA HIS A 216 -11.75 -8.10 -1.35
C HIS A 216 -12.03 -9.30 -0.42
N PHE A 217 -11.17 -9.55 0.56
CA PHE A 217 -11.35 -10.62 1.54
C PHE A 217 -12.59 -10.41 2.41
N ASP A 218 -12.84 -9.18 2.86
CA ASP A 218 -14.03 -8.84 3.67
C ASP A 218 -15.32 -8.90 2.83
N GLN A 219 -15.26 -8.65 1.52
CA GLN A 219 -16.40 -8.81 0.61
C GLN A 219 -16.77 -10.26 0.34
N GLN A 220 -15.85 -11.20 0.51
CA GLN A 220 -16.09 -12.62 0.25
C GLN A 220 -16.85 -13.33 1.39
N HIS A 221 -16.56 -13.00 2.63
CA HIS A 221 -17.17 -13.65 3.81
C HIS A 221 -18.70 -13.42 3.96
N PRO A 222 -19.28 -12.29 3.52
CA PRO A 222 -20.71 -12.01 3.71
C PRO A 222 -21.66 -12.75 2.81
N ARG A 223 -21.18 -13.37 1.74
CA ARG A 223 -22.03 -14.03 0.73
C ARG A 223 -22.94 -15.09 1.30
N ASN A 224 -22.54 -15.68 2.39
CA ASN A 224 -23.19 -16.85 2.93
C ASN A 224 -24.29 -16.52 3.97
N HIS A 225 -24.21 -15.40 4.68
CA HIS A 225 -25.14 -15.09 5.76
C HIS A 225 -26.59 -14.83 5.31
N PRO A 226 -26.88 -13.98 4.33
CA PRO A 226 -28.24 -13.81 3.84
C PRO A 226 -28.79 -15.08 3.16
N LEU A 227 -27.89 -15.84 2.54
CA LEU A 227 -28.20 -17.11 1.88
C LEU A 227 -28.66 -18.16 2.87
N PHE A 228 -27.96 -18.32 3.98
CA PHE A 228 -28.35 -19.25 5.03
C PHE A 228 -29.64 -18.83 5.71
N LEU A 229 -29.87 -17.54 5.90
CA LEU A 229 -31.14 -17.04 6.42
C LEU A 229 -32.32 -17.38 5.51
N LEU A 230 -32.20 -17.14 4.20
CA LEU A 230 -33.26 -17.47 3.26
C LEU A 230 -33.49 -18.99 3.17
N PHE A 231 -32.42 -19.79 3.15
CA PHE A 231 -32.48 -21.23 3.20
C PHE A 231 -33.17 -21.76 4.43
N ILE A 232 -32.87 -21.20 5.61
CA ILE A 232 -33.51 -21.60 6.90
C ILE A 232 -34.99 -21.18 6.94
N LEU A 233 -35.27 -19.94 6.52
CA LEU A 233 -36.62 -19.36 6.60
C LEU A 233 -37.58 -19.95 5.54
N ALA A 234 -37.08 -20.18 4.34
CA ALA A 234 -37.90 -20.72 3.23
C ALA A 234 -37.96 -22.25 3.17
N ASP A 235 -37.13 -22.94 3.97
CA ASP A 235 -37.02 -24.40 4.05
C ASP A 235 -36.87 -25.07 2.66
N VAL A 236 -36.02 -24.47 1.81
CA VAL A 236 -35.68 -24.94 0.46
C VAL A 236 -34.51 -25.93 0.49
N PRO A 237 -34.33 -26.81 -0.52
CA PRO A 237 -33.11 -27.64 -0.64
C PRO A 237 -31.85 -26.80 -0.64
N LEU A 238 -30.73 -27.36 -0.14
CA LEU A 238 -29.49 -26.63 0.09
C LEU A 238 -28.96 -26.03 -1.24
N PRO A 239 -28.81 -24.71 -1.35
CA PRO A 239 -28.39 -24.07 -2.59
C PRO A 239 -26.86 -24.15 -2.82
N LEU A 240 -26.07 -24.30 -1.74
CA LEU A 240 -24.61 -24.32 -1.81
C LEU A 240 -24.03 -25.27 -0.75
N GLY A 241 -23.19 -26.20 -1.15
CA GLY A 241 -22.56 -27.18 -0.27
C GLY A 241 -21.32 -26.62 0.43
N THR A 242 -20.98 -27.18 1.60
CA THR A 242 -19.79 -26.77 2.37
C THR A 242 -18.48 -26.96 1.60
N VAL A 243 -18.34 -28.05 0.85
CA VAL A 243 -17.16 -28.32 0.02
C VAL A 243 -17.03 -27.27 -1.09
N THR A 244 -18.15 -26.89 -1.69
CA THR A 244 -18.20 -25.87 -2.75
C THR A 244 -17.81 -24.50 -2.21
N ILE A 245 -18.23 -24.14 -0.98
CA ILE A 245 -17.79 -22.91 -0.29
C ILE A 245 -16.26 -22.92 -0.14
N LEU A 246 -15.70 -24.03 0.33
CA LEU A 246 -14.26 -24.16 0.50
C LEU A 246 -13.50 -24.01 -0.85
N CYS A 247 -14.05 -24.54 -1.94
CA CYS A 247 -13.51 -24.38 -3.28
C CYS A 247 -13.54 -22.91 -3.75
N ILE A 248 -14.55 -22.14 -3.35
CA ILE A 248 -14.61 -20.70 -3.60
C ILE A 248 -13.48 -20.00 -2.84
N ASP A 249 -13.46 -20.12 -1.52
CA ASP A 249 -12.60 -19.32 -0.64
C ASP A 249 -11.11 -19.63 -0.84
N LEU A 250 -10.73 -20.90 -0.94
CA LEU A 250 -9.34 -21.33 -1.08
C LEU A 250 -8.92 -21.58 -2.53
N GLY A 251 -9.85 -21.92 -3.41
CA GLY A 251 -9.56 -22.25 -4.79
C GLY A 251 -9.57 -21.03 -5.70
N THR A 252 -10.75 -20.48 -5.95
CA THR A 252 -10.93 -19.43 -6.96
C THR A 252 -10.54 -18.05 -6.46
N ASP A 253 -10.84 -17.69 -5.20
CA ASP A 253 -10.67 -16.34 -4.69
C ASP A 253 -9.24 -15.97 -4.31
N LEU A 254 -8.43 -16.93 -3.88
CA LEU A 254 -7.11 -16.66 -3.29
C LEU A 254 -6.15 -15.97 -4.28
N VAL A 255 -6.03 -16.48 -5.50
CA VAL A 255 -5.08 -15.95 -6.50
C VAL A 255 -5.47 -14.53 -6.96
N PRO A 256 -6.73 -14.27 -7.34
CA PRO A 256 -7.18 -12.93 -7.64
C PRO A 256 -7.02 -11.93 -6.48
N ALA A 257 -7.34 -12.34 -5.26
CA ALA A 257 -7.19 -11.49 -4.09
C ALA A 257 -5.73 -11.06 -3.87
N ILE A 258 -4.77 -11.99 -3.97
CA ILE A 258 -3.34 -11.68 -3.88
C ILE A 258 -2.91 -10.75 -5.02
N SER A 259 -3.47 -10.91 -6.21
CA SER A 259 -3.13 -10.09 -7.39
C SER A 259 -3.45 -8.61 -7.24
N LEU A 260 -4.42 -8.25 -6.40
CA LEU A 260 -4.74 -6.86 -6.06
C LEU A 260 -3.59 -6.14 -5.32
N ALA A 261 -2.71 -6.89 -4.65
CA ALA A 261 -1.53 -6.33 -4.00
C ALA A 261 -0.53 -5.69 -4.99
N TYR A 262 -0.60 -6.07 -6.26
CA TYR A 262 0.24 -5.52 -7.33
C TYR A 262 -0.43 -4.36 -8.09
N GLU A 263 -1.61 -3.91 -7.65
CA GLU A 263 -2.29 -2.77 -8.29
C GLU A 263 -1.56 -1.47 -7.99
N LYS A 264 -1.49 -0.60 -9.01
CA LYS A 264 -0.88 0.73 -8.87
C LYS A 264 -1.76 1.64 -8.01
N PRO A 265 -1.16 2.50 -7.16
CA PRO A 265 -1.92 3.47 -6.36
C PRO A 265 -2.72 4.44 -7.25
N GLU A 266 -3.85 4.90 -6.74
CA GLU A 266 -4.66 5.93 -7.39
C GLU A 266 -3.90 7.26 -7.47
N SER A 267 -4.12 8.01 -8.55
CA SER A 267 -3.43 9.28 -8.82
C SER A 267 -3.68 10.37 -7.78
N ASP A 268 -4.76 10.28 -7.01
CA ASP A 268 -5.17 11.26 -6.00
C ASP A 268 -4.78 10.88 -4.56
N ILE A 269 -4.09 9.74 -4.36
CA ILE A 269 -3.79 9.22 -3.01
C ILE A 269 -2.99 10.21 -2.16
N MET A 270 -2.07 10.97 -2.78
CA MET A 270 -1.26 11.98 -2.11
C MET A 270 -2.01 13.30 -1.84
N LYS A 271 -3.22 13.46 -2.37
CA LYS A 271 -4.09 14.63 -2.10
C LYS A 271 -5.03 14.40 -0.91
N ARG A 272 -5.07 13.19 -0.38
CA ARG A 272 -5.91 12.81 0.75
C ARG A 272 -5.20 13.16 2.07
N ARG A 273 -5.99 13.55 3.09
CA ARG A 273 -5.43 13.75 4.42
C ARG A 273 -4.76 12.45 4.94
N PRO A 274 -3.66 12.56 5.71
CA PRO A 274 -3.09 11.41 6.39
C PRO A 274 -4.12 10.75 7.31
N ARG A 275 -4.11 9.41 7.35
CA ARG A 275 -4.97 8.66 8.25
C ARG A 275 -4.47 8.77 9.70
N ASP A 276 -5.37 9.02 10.63
CA ASP A 276 -5.10 8.90 12.06
C ASP A 276 -5.26 7.41 12.47
N PRO A 277 -4.17 6.71 12.85
CA PRO A 277 -4.23 5.29 13.19
C PRO A 277 -4.99 5.00 14.49
N LEU A 278 -5.22 6.01 15.33
CA LEU A 278 -5.95 5.87 16.59
C LEU A 278 -7.46 5.96 16.40
N VAL A 279 -7.91 6.73 15.40
CA VAL A 279 -9.32 7.04 15.15
C VAL A 279 -9.84 6.32 13.90
N ASP A 280 -9.06 6.37 12.81
CA ASP A 280 -9.47 5.83 11.52
C ASP A 280 -9.24 4.30 11.45
N LYS A 281 -10.27 3.51 11.69
CA LYS A 281 -10.22 2.05 11.56
C LYS A 281 -10.15 1.64 10.09
N LEU A 282 -9.35 0.61 9.76
CA LEU A 282 -9.26 0.04 8.40
C LEU A 282 -10.57 -0.65 8.00
N VAL A 283 -11.20 -1.33 8.93
CA VAL A 283 -12.55 -1.89 8.78
C VAL A 283 -13.48 -0.97 9.54
N ASN A 284 -14.34 -0.29 8.83
CA ASN A 284 -15.33 0.61 9.38
C ASN A 284 -16.74 0.18 8.95
N GLU A 285 -17.77 0.74 9.59
CA GLU A 285 -19.16 0.42 9.32
C GLU A 285 -19.57 0.67 7.87
N ARG A 286 -18.99 1.67 7.22
CA ARG A 286 -19.26 1.98 5.81
C ARG A 286 -18.74 0.89 4.88
N LEU A 287 -17.55 0.41 5.12
CA LEU A 287 -16.98 -0.72 4.36
C LEU A 287 -17.88 -1.96 4.51
N ILE A 288 -18.27 -2.28 5.76
CA ILE A 288 -19.16 -3.40 6.05
C ILE A 288 -20.50 -3.22 5.33
N SER A 289 -21.10 -2.04 5.41
CA SER A 289 -22.38 -1.74 4.74
C SER A 289 -22.30 -1.92 3.23
N ILE A 290 -21.24 -1.48 2.57
CA ILE A 290 -21.08 -1.64 1.11
C ILE A 290 -20.81 -3.11 0.76
N ALA A 291 -19.87 -3.73 1.46
CA ALA A 291 -19.48 -5.11 1.17
C ALA A 291 -20.61 -6.09 1.41
N TYR A 292 -21.28 -5.99 2.57
CA TYR A 292 -22.34 -6.93 2.97
C TYR A 292 -23.72 -6.51 2.46
N GLY A 293 -24.09 -5.25 2.69
CA GLY A 293 -25.45 -4.77 2.43
C GLY A 293 -25.74 -4.45 0.97
N GLN A 294 -24.71 -4.22 0.16
CA GLN A 294 -24.89 -3.82 -1.23
C GLN A 294 -24.30 -4.86 -2.19
N ILE A 295 -23.00 -4.96 -2.29
CA ILE A 295 -22.34 -5.85 -3.27
C ILE A 295 -22.62 -7.33 -2.95
N GLY A 296 -22.46 -7.75 -1.69
CA GLY A 296 -22.70 -9.12 -1.26
C GLY A 296 -24.17 -9.58 -1.49
N MET A 297 -25.14 -8.68 -1.33
CA MET A 297 -26.54 -8.99 -1.65
C MET A 297 -26.76 -9.24 -3.14
N ILE A 298 -26.11 -8.47 -4.03
CA ILE A 298 -26.21 -8.67 -5.48
C ILE A 298 -25.55 -9.99 -5.88
N GLN A 299 -24.38 -10.30 -5.28
CA GLN A 299 -23.68 -11.58 -5.50
C GLN A 299 -24.52 -12.76 -5.06
N GLY A 300 -25.11 -12.68 -3.85
CA GLY A 300 -26.02 -13.68 -3.34
C GLY A 300 -27.25 -13.89 -4.23
N ALA A 301 -27.84 -12.80 -4.70
CA ALA A 301 -28.98 -12.86 -5.62
C ALA A 301 -28.62 -13.54 -6.94
N ALA A 302 -27.41 -13.33 -7.49
CA ALA A 302 -26.93 -14.02 -8.69
C ALA A 302 -26.88 -15.54 -8.51
N GLY A 303 -26.31 -16.00 -7.39
CA GLY A 303 -26.26 -17.43 -7.07
C GLY A 303 -27.64 -18.05 -6.92
N PHE A 304 -28.55 -17.40 -6.18
CA PHE A 304 -29.95 -17.87 -6.06
C PHE A 304 -30.69 -17.84 -7.40
N PHE A 305 -30.47 -16.83 -8.20
CA PHE A 305 -31.11 -16.77 -9.51
C PHE A 305 -30.72 -17.96 -10.37
N ALA A 306 -29.43 -18.29 -10.44
CA ALA A 306 -28.97 -19.48 -11.16
C ALA A 306 -29.54 -20.77 -10.55
N TYR A 307 -29.58 -20.90 -9.22
CA TYR A 307 -30.19 -22.01 -8.52
C TYR A 307 -31.66 -22.20 -8.91
N PHE A 308 -32.48 -21.16 -8.88
CA PHE A 308 -33.88 -21.24 -9.24
C PHE A 308 -34.12 -21.48 -10.72
N VAL A 309 -33.27 -20.94 -11.59
CA VAL A 309 -33.35 -21.23 -13.03
C VAL A 309 -33.17 -22.73 -13.29
N ILE A 310 -32.14 -23.36 -12.71
CA ILE A 310 -31.88 -24.77 -12.90
C ILE A 310 -32.97 -25.64 -12.27
N MET A 311 -33.42 -25.32 -11.08
CA MET A 311 -34.54 -26.02 -10.43
C MET A 311 -35.80 -25.96 -11.29
N SER A 312 -36.11 -24.78 -11.82
CA SER A 312 -37.30 -24.58 -12.70
C SER A 312 -37.20 -25.31 -14.00
N GLU A 313 -36.02 -25.31 -14.67
CA GLU A 313 -35.80 -26.08 -15.91
C GLU A 313 -35.90 -27.61 -15.70
N ASN A 314 -35.68 -28.08 -14.49
CA ASN A 314 -35.81 -29.47 -14.09
C ASN A 314 -37.15 -29.79 -13.40
N GLY A 315 -38.14 -28.93 -13.54
CA GLY A 315 -39.51 -29.20 -13.11
C GLY A 315 -39.89 -28.68 -11.73
N PHE A 316 -38.96 -28.17 -10.94
CA PHE A 316 -39.24 -27.60 -9.59
C PHE A 316 -39.36 -26.07 -9.64
N MET A 317 -40.55 -25.57 -9.86
CA MET A 317 -40.88 -24.16 -9.78
C MET A 317 -40.64 -23.60 -8.35
N PRO A 318 -40.28 -22.31 -8.19
CA PRO A 318 -39.97 -21.73 -6.87
C PRO A 318 -41.04 -21.95 -5.81
N GLY A 319 -42.31 -21.91 -6.19
CA GLY A 319 -43.43 -22.16 -5.27
C GLY A 319 -43.48 -23.61 -4.72
N ARG A 320 -42.99 -24.59 -5.50
CA ARG A 320 -42.95 -26.00 -5.05
C ARG A 320 -41.74 -26.29 -4.14
N LEU A 321 -40.68 -25.46 -4.27
CA LEU A 321 -39.47 -25.63 -3.47
C LEU A 321 -39.63 -25.16 -2.03
N LEU A 322 -40.59 -24.29 -1.75
CA LEU A 322 -40.84 -23.80 -0.38
C LEU A 322 -41.33 -24.94 0.53
N GLY A 323 -40.65 -25.13 1.64
CA GLY A 323 -41.00 -26.13 2.65
C GLY A 323 -40.71 -27.58 2.28
N VAL A 324 -40.08 -27.85 1.13
CA VAL A 324 -39.88 -29.23 0.63
C VAL A 324 -38.60 -29.89 1.15
N ARG A 325 -37.77 -29.19 1.91
CA ARG A 325 -36.44 -29.65 2.35
C ARG A 325 -36.48 -30.98 3.09
N LYS A 326 -37.42 -31.18 3.99
CA LYS A 326 -37.54 -32.41 4.79
C LYS A 326 -37.84 -33.62 3.89
N GLU A 327 -38.73 -33.47 2.92
CA GLU A 327 -39.04 -34.49 1.93
C GLU A 327 -37.87 -34.70 0.98
N TRP A 328 -37.18 -33.63 0.58
CA TRP A 328 -36.01 -33.65 -0.30
C TRP A 328 -34.86 -34.49 0.26
N ASP A 329 -34.57 -34.31 1.57
CA ASP A 329 -33.43 -34.97 2.22
C ASP A 329 -33.77 -36.39 2.73
N SER A 330 -35.03 -36.80 2.68
CA SER A 330 -35.49 -38.13 3.12
C SER A 330 -35.10 -39.21 2.11
N LYS A 331 -34.31 -40.19 2.53
CA LYS A 331 -33.97 -41.38 1.75
C LYS A 331 -35.16 -42.35 1.55
N ALA A 332 -36.17 -42.25 2.40
CA ALA A 332 -37.34 -43.12 2.33
C ALA A 332 -38.32 -42.70 1.24
N ILE A 333 -38.27 -41.43 0.77
CA ILE A 333 -39.16 -40.89 -0.25
C ILE A 333 -38.49 -40.98 -1.60
N ASN A 334 -38.99 -41.82 -2.49
CA ASN A 334 -38.52 -42.00 -3.86
C ASN A 334 -39.56 -41.62 -4.93
N ASP A 335 -40.66 -41.02 -4.51
CA ASP A 335 -41.81 -40.60 -5.30
C ASP A 335 -42.17 -39.15 -5.13
N LEU A 336 -41.16 -38.28 -4.78
CA LEU A 336 -41.38 -36.86 -4.64
C LEU A 336 -41.81 -36.26 -5.97
N LYS A 337 -42.97 -35.59 -5.99
CA LYS A 337 -43.53 -34.99 -7.19
C LYS A 337 -43.00 -33.56 -7.38
N ASP A 338 -42.58 -33.26 -8.61
CA ASP A 338 -42.25 -31.90 -9.06
C ASP A 338 -43.50 -31.07 -9.35
N SER A 339 -43.37 -29.90 -9.93
CA SER A 339 -44.50 -29.01 -10.27
C SER A 339 -45.36 -29.54 -11.44
N TYR A 340 -44.90 -30.55 -12.17
CA TYR A 340 -45.59 -31.20 -13.29
C TYR A 340 -46.06 -32.58 -12.96
N ASN A 341 -45.99 -32.99 -11.67
CA ASN A 341 -46.36 -34.33 -11.14
C ASN A 341 -45.45 -35.48 -11.61
N GLN A 342 -44.21 -35.18 -12.07
CA GLN A 342 -43.20 -36.22 -12.30
C GLN A 342 -42.58 -36.65 -10.97
N GLU A 343 -42.34 -37.96 -10.86
CA GLU A 343 -41.78 -38.56 -9.64
C GLU A 343 -40.27 -38.58 -9.69
N TRP A 344 -39.63 -38.12 -8.62
CA TRP A 344 -38.20 -38.03 -8.48
C TRP A 344 -37.67 -38.96 -7.41
N THR A 345 -36.69 -39.82 -7.76
CA THR A 345 -35.99 -40.64 -6.77
C THR A 345 -35.08 -39.82 -5.90
N TYR A 346 -34.71 -40.32 -4.72
CA TYR A 346 -33.74 -39.68 -3.85
C TYR A 346 -32.40 -39.43 -4.59
N HIS A 347 -31.96 -40.37 -5.39
CA HIS A 347 -30.70 -40.26 -6.16
C HIS A 347 -30.74 -39.11 -7.15
N ASP A 348 -31.78 -39.01 -7.95
CA ASP A 348 -31.92 -37.97 -8.99
C ASP A 348 -32.03 -36.58 -8.35
N ARG A 349 -32.77 -36.46 -7.26
CA ARG A 349 -32.84 -35.19 -6.49
C ARG A 349 -31.47 -34.73 -5.98
N LYS A 350 -30.65 -35.68 -5.49
CA LYS A 350 -29.29 -35.33 -5.00
C LYS A 350 -28.34 -34.98 -6.14
N ILE A 351 -28.43 -35.57 -7.30
CA ILE A 351 -27.71 -35.19 -8.51
C ILE A 351 -28.11 -33.75 -8.89
N LEU A 352 -29.40 -33.46 -8.93
CA LEU A 352 -29.90 -32.13 -9.24
C LEU A 352 -29.40 -31.08 -8.20
N GLU A 353 -29.45 -31.39 -6.90
CA GLU A 353 -28.94 -30.54 -5.84
C GLU A 353 -27.44 -30.21 -6.02
N TYR A 354 -26.64 -31.23 -6.29
CA TYR A 354 -25.21 -31.05 -6.54
C TYR A 354 -24.93 -30.30 -7.83
N THR A 355 -25.73 -30.46 -8.85
CA THR A 355 -25.67 -29.67 -10.08
C THR A 355 -25.97 -28.18 -9.76
N CYS A 356 -26.96 -27.92 -8.93
CA CYS A 356 -27.26 -26.57 -8.46
C CYS A 356 -26.13 -25.96 -7.62
N HIS A 357 -25.46 -26.76 -6.76
CA HIS A 357 -24.27 -26.30 -6.04
C HIS A 357 -23.16 -25.86 -6.99
N THR A 358 -22.90 -26.63 -8.06
CA THR A 358 -21.90 -26.29 -9.07
C THR A 358 -22.30 -25.03 -9.84
N ALA A 359 -23.58 -24.86 -10.15
CA ALA A 359 -24.06 -23.67 -10.85
C ALA A 359 -24.00 -22.41 -9.97
N PHE A 360 -24.32 -22.56 -8.69
CA PHE A 360 -24.13 -21.48 -7.72
C PHE A 360 -22.67 -21.06 -7.62
N PHE A 361 -21.76 -22.03 -7.53
CA PHE A 361 -20.31 -21.80 -7.57
C PHE A 361 -19.88 -21.05 -8.84
N ALA A 362 -20.28 -21.51 -10.04
CA ALA A 362 -19.97 -20.85 -11.30
C ALA A 362 -20.52 -19.41 -11.35
N SER A 363 -21.73 -19.19 -10.79
CA SER A 363 -22.32 -17.87 -10.71
C SER A 363 -21.51 -16.92 -9.83
N ILE A 364 -20.99 -17.40 -8.70
CA ILE A 364 -20.11 -16.62 -7.83
C ILE A 364 -18.85 -16.21 -8.61
N VAL A 365 -18.17 -17.12 -9.27
CA VAL A 365 -16.97 -16.83 -10.05
C VAL A 365 -17.22 -15.75 -11.12
N ILE A 366 -18.35 -15.77 -11.80
CA ILE A 366 -18.70 -14.75 -12.81
C ILE A 366 -18.94 -13.38 -12.18
N VAL A 367 -19.58 -13.34 -11.01
CA VAL A 367 -19.83 -12.06 -10.30
C VAL A 367 -18.54 -11.49 -9.71
N GLN A 368 -17.61 -12.37 -9.32
CA GLN A 368 -16.28 -11.99 -8.83
C GLN A 368 -15.46 -11.24 -9.88
N TRP A 369 -15.65 -11.48 -11.18
CA TRP A 369 -14.98 -10.68 -12.20
C TRP A 369 -15.26 -9.18 -12.04
N ALA A 370 -16.53 -8.82 -11.83
CA ALA A 370 -16.88 -7.43 -11.60
C ALA A 370 -16.33 -6.94 -10.26
N ASP A 371 -16.41 -7.74 -9.22
CA ASP A 371 -15.95 -7.41 -7.89
C ASP A 371 -14.45 -7.12 -7.84
N LEU A 372 -13.64 -7.98 -8.44
CA LEU A 372 -12.20 -7.76 -8.59
C LEU A 372 -11.87 -6.49 -9.35
N ILE A 373 -12.62 -6.21 -10.42
CA ILE A 373 -12.42 -5.01 -11.23
C ILE A 373 -12.80 -3.76 -10.44
N ILE A 374 -13.89 -3.76 -9.70
CA ILE A 374 -14.29 -2.60 -8.90
C ILE A 374 -13.35 -2.38 -7.68
N CYS A 375 -12.73 -3.43 -7.14
CA CYS A 375 -11.79 -3.31 -6.05
C CYS A 375 -10.46 -2.64 -6.42
N LYS A 376 -10.15 -2.46 -7.72
CA LYS A 376 -8.92 -1.78 -8.18
C LYS A 376 -8.82 -0.32 -7.75
N THR A 377 -9.95 0.37 -7.65
CA THR A 377 -9.99 1.80 -7.34
C THR A 377 -11.13 2.10 -6.37
N ARG A 378 -10.94 3.13 -5.54
CA ARG A 378 -11.97 3.59 -4.58
C ARG A 378 -12.75 4.80 -5.09
N ARG A 379 -12.11 5.70 -5.82
CA ARG A 379 -12.68 6.97 -6.30
C ARG A 379 -12.54 7.15 -7.81
N ASN A 380 -11.41 6.73 -8.38
CA ASN A 380 -11.14 6.90 -9.80
C ASN A 380 -11.98 5.91 -10.63
N SER A 381 -12.34 6.34 -11.85
CA SER A 381 -12.99 5.45 -12.81
C SER A 381 -12.02 4.36 -13.26
N ILE A 382 -12.52 3.16 -13.42
CA ILE A 382 -11.77 2.04 -13.98
C ILE A 382 -11.28 2.32 -15.39
N LEU A 383 -12.04 3.10 -16.17
CA LEU A 383 -11.65 3.50 -17.51
C LEU A 383 -10.36 4.34 -17.52
N HIS A 384 -10.09 5.10 -16.45
CA HIS A 384 -8.86 5.87 -16.29
C HIS A 384 -7.70 5.01 -15.74
N GLN A 385 -7.98 4.14 -14.78
CA GLN A 385 -6.98 3.24 -14.19
C GLN A 385 -6.51 2.18 -15.20
N GLY A 386 -7.44 1.66 -16.01
CA GLY A 386 -7.18 0.63 -17.01
C GLY A 386 -6.85 -0.73 -16.41
N MET A 387 -6.52 -1.71 -17.28
CA MET A 387 -6.21 -3.11 -16.93
C MET A 387 -4.72 -3.41 -17.11
N LYS A 388 -3.84 -2.57 -16.54
CA LYS A 388 -2.38 -2.70 -16.68
C LYS A 388 -1.75 -3.69 -15.68
N ASN A 389 -2.51 -4.20 -14.72
CA ASN A 389 -2.05 -5.21 -13.78
C ASN A 389 -2.15 -6.59 -14.42
N HIS A 390 -1.03 -7.07 -14.95
CA HIS A 390 -0.97 -8.38 -15.63
C HIS A 390 -1.21 -9.55 -14.66
N VAL A 391 -0.84 -9.40 -13.39
CA VAL A 391 -1.07 -10.42 -12.36
C VAL A 391 -2.56 -10.57 -12.08
N LEU A 392 -3.31 -9.48 -12.02
CA LEU A 392 -4.76 -9.50 -11.90
C LEU A 392 -5.44 -10.13 -13.13
N ASN A 393 -5.00 -9.75 -14.33
CA ASN A 393 -5.55 -10.31 -15.56
C ASN A 393 -5.31 -11.82 -15.61
N PHE A 394 -4.14 -12.29 -15.20
CA PHE A 394 -3.86 -13.71 -15.04
C PHE A 394 -4.78 -14.35 -13.98
N GLY A 395 -4.98 -13.69 -12.84
CA GLY A 395 -5.88 -14.14 -11.78
C GLY A 395 -7.31 -14.39 -12.27
N LEU A 396 -7.88 -13.47 -13.07
CA LEU A 396 -9.23 -13.60 -13.65
C LEU A 396 -9.34 -14.83 -14.60
N VAL A 397 -8.32 -15.05 -15.44
CA VAL A 397 -8.28 -16.19 -16.33
C VAL A 397 -8.10 -17.49 -15.54
N PHE A 398 -7.22 -17.46 -14.53
CA PHE A 398 -6.94 -18.62 -13.68
C PHE A 398 -8.16 -19.08 -12.89
N GLU A 399 -8.89 -18.14 -12.23
CA GLU A 399 -10.08 -18.48 -11.46
C GLU A 399 -11.16 -19.11 -12.35
N THR A 400 -11.36 -18.56 -13.56
CA THR A 400 -12.32 -19.09 -14.54
C THR A 400 -11.91 -20.47 -15.03
N ALA A 401 -10.64 -20.65 -15.36
CA ALA A 401 -10.11 -21.95 -15.79
C ALA A 401 -10.21 -23.01 -14.69
N LEU A 402 -9.91 -22.61 -13.45
CA LEU A 402 -10.05 -23.50 -12.29
C LEU A 402 -11.52 -23.87 -12.04
N ALA A 403 -12.44 -22.92 -12.15
CA ALA A 403 -13.87 -23.17 -12.00
C ALA A 403 -14.38 -24.13 -13.09
N ALA A 404 -13.96 -23.94 -14.33
CA ALA A 404 -14.28 -24.89 -15.42
C ALA A 404 -13.66 -26.27 -15.16
N PHE A 405 -12.41 -26.35 -14.73
CA PHE A 405 -11.76 -27.62 -14.37
C PHE A 405 -12.55 -28.35 -13.27
N LEU A 406 -12.89 -27.68 -12.18
CA LEU A 406 -13.65 -28.27 -11.07
C LEU A 406 -15.04 -28.71 -11.49
N SER A 407 -15.68 -28.01 -12.45
CA SER A 407 -17.03 -28.35 -12.96
C SER A 407 -17.05 -29.49 -13.95
N TYR A 408 -15.99 -29.69 -14.74
CA TYR A 408 -16.03 -30.64 -15.87
C TYR A 408 -15.02 -31.79 -15.78
N CYS A 409 -14.05 -31.74 -14.85
CA CYS A 409 -13.05 -32.79 -14.73
C CYS A 409 -13.71 -34.11 -14.25
N PRO A 410 -13.49 -35.23 -14.94
CA PRO A 410 -14.03 -36.53 -14.54
C PRO A 410 -13.59 -36.92 -13.13
N GLY A 411 -14.52 -37.39 -12.30
CA GLY A 411 -14.27 -37.83 -10.93
C GLY A 411 -14.53 -36.73 -9.87
N MET A 412 -14.76 -35.47 -10.27
CA MET A 412 -15.13 -34.40 -9.34
C MET A 412 -16.53 -34.62 -8.77
N ASP A 413 -17.40 -35.32 -9.44
CA ASP A 413 -18.70 -35.77 -8.95
C ASP A 413 -18.58 -36.64 -7.68
N LYS A 414 -17.57 -37.51 -7.61
CA LYS A 414 -17.31 -38.39 -6.46
C LYS A 414 -16.50 -37.69 -5.38
N GLY A 415 -15.48 -36.90 -5.77
CA GLY A 415 -14.58 -36.22 -4.83
C GLY A 415 -15.19 -35.00 -4.16
N LEU A 416 -15.67 -34.04 -4.96
CA LEU A 416 -16.16 -32.75 -4.51
C LEU A 416 -17.67 -32.56 -4.67
N ARG A 417 -18.39 -33.58 -5.22
CA ARG A 417 -19.83 -33.53 -5.51
C ARG A 417 -20.17 -32.39 -6.48
N MET A 418 -19.27 -32.13 -7.44
CA MET A 418 -19.47 -31.17 -8.51
C MET A 418 -19.90 -31.91 -9.79
N TYR A 419 -21.02 -31.50 -10.36
CA TYR A 419 -21.58 -32.10 -11.56
C TYR A 419 -21.44 -31.15 -12.75
N PRO A 420 -21.20 -31.66 -13.96
CA PRO A 420 -21.00 -30.85 -15.15
C PRO A 420 -22.23 -30.00 -15.46
N LEU A 421 -22.00 -28.73 -15.79
CA LEU A 421 -23.03 -27.77 -16.13
C LEU A 421 -23.27 -27.69 -17.63
N LYS A 422 -24.53 -27.45 -18.05
CA LYS A 422 -24.79 -26.99 -19.41
C LYS A 422 -24.19 -25.61 -19.61
N LEU A 423 -23.66 -25.33 -20.79
CA LEU A 423 -22.99 -24.05 -21.08
C LEU A 423 -23.90 -22.84 -20.82
N ASN A 424 -25.19 -22.94 -21.13
CA ASN A 424 -26.18 -21.87 -20.89
C ASN A 424 -26.37 -21.55 -19.42
N TRP A 425 -26.02 -22.43 -18.47
CA TRP A 425 -26.13 -22.19 -17.03
C TRP A 425 -25.00 -21.34 -16.44
N TRP A 426 -24.01 -20.99 -17.21
CA TRP A 426 -23.00 -20.02 -16.85
C TRP A 426 -23.49 -18.57 -17.01
N PHE A 427 -24.44 -18.33 -17.93
CA PHE A 427 -24.86 -16.96 -18.28
C PHE A 427 -25.85 -16.28 -17.32
N PRO A 428 -26.67 -16.97 -16.49
CA PRO A 428 -27.61 -16.31 -15.58
C PRO A 428 -27.00 -15.29 -14.63
N ALA A 429 -25.73 -15.43 -14.28
CA ALA A 429 -25.00 -14.51 -13.39
C ALA A 429 -24.46 -13.26 -14.10
N LEU A 430 -24.32 -13.24 -15.42
CA LEU A 430 -23.75 -12.11 -16.16
C LEU A 430 -24.49 -10.77 -15.96
N PRO A 431 -25.82 -10.71 -15.93
CA PRO A 431 -26.54 -9.46 -15.65
C PRO A 431 -26.20 -8.86 -14.29
N PHE A 432 -25.98 -9.72 -13.29
CA PHE A 432 -25.61 -9.29 -11.93
C PHE A 432 -24.17 -8.79 -11.88
N SER A 433 -23.25 -9.44 -12.57
CA SER A 433 -21.86 -8.97 -12.75
C SER A 433 -21.84 -7.58 -13.38
N PHE A 434 -22.61 -7.38 -14.44
CA PHE A 434 -22.75 -6.08 -15.09
C PHE A 434 -23.41 -5.05 -14.16
N LEU A 435 -24.41 -5.43 -13.40
CA LEU A 435 -25.09 -4.55 -12.41
C LEU A 435 -24.09 -4.05 -11.35
N ILE A 436 -23.23 -4.93 -10.79
CA ILE A 436 -22.20 -4.54 -9.81
C ILE A 436 -21.26 -3.51 -10.42
N PHE A 437 -20.80 -3.75 -11.63
CA PHE A 437 -19.88 -2.86 -12.33
C PHE A 437 -20.52 -1.47 -12.56
N VAL A 438 -21.72 -1.42 -13.09
CA VAL A 438 -22.46 -0.17 -13.36
C VAL A 438 -22.78 0.57 -12.07
N TYR A 439 -23.24 -0.15 -11.05
CA TYR A 439 -23.56 0.41 -9.73
C TYR A 439 -22.34 1.12 -9.12
N ASP A 440 -21.20 0.45 -9.08
CA ASP A 440 -20.01 1.03 -8.47
C ASP A 440 -19.41 2.17 -9.30
N GLU A 441 -19.42 2.07 -10.64
CA GLU A 441 -18.95 3.17 -11.48
C GLU A 441 -19.86 4.41 -11.39
N ALA A 442 -21.17 4.23 -11.26
CA ALA A 442 -22.11 5.32 -10.98
C ALA A 442 -21.85 5.95 -9.60
N ARG A 443 -21.62 5.14 -8.57
CA ARG A 443 -21.23 5.60 -7.24
C ARG A 443 -19.96 6.46 -7.30
N ARG A 444 -18.92 5.99 -7.98
CA ARG A 444 -17.66 6.73 -8.16
C ARG A 444 -17.84 8.02 -8.98
N PHE A 445 -18.68 7.99 -9.97
CA PHE A 445 -19.00 9.18 -10.74
C PHE A 445 -19.60 10.26 -9.84
N ILE A 446 -20.55 9.91 -8.97
CA ILE A 446 -21.17 10.82 -8.01
C ILE A 446 -20.14 11.34 -7.00
N LEU A 447 -19.27 10.46 -6.48
CA LEU A 447 -18.16 10.80 -5.56
C LEU A 447 -17.22 11.85 -6.15
N ARG A 448 -16.91 11.74 -7.44
CA ARG A 448 -16.02 12.69 -8.13
C ARG A 448 -16.71 14.03 -8.38
N ARG A 449 -18.04 14.01 -8.66
CA ARG A 449 -18.79 15.22 -8.99
C ARG A 449 -19.22 16.02 -7.78
N ASN A 450 -19.52 15.36 -6.67
CA ASN A 450 -20.03 15.98 -5.44
C ASN A 450 -19.14 15.62 -4.24
N PRO A 451 -17.91 16.17 -4.13
CA PRO A 451 -17.06 15.94 -2.97
C PRO A 451 -17.73 16.47 -1.69
N GLY A 452 -17.68 15.69 -0.61
CA GLY A 452 -18.36 15.99 0.66
C GLY A 452 -19.88 15.73 0.66
N GLY A 453 -20.44 15.22 -0.46
CA GLY A 453 -21.85 14.88 -0.58
C GLY A 453 -22.28 13.67 0.25
N TRP A 454 -23.60 13.38 0.27
CA TRP A 454 -24.16 12.25 1.01
C TRP A 454 -23.53 10.90 0.59
N VAL A 455 -23.36 10.67 -0.72
CA VAL A 455 -22.75 9.41 -1.21
C VAL A 455 -21.34 9.24 -0.67
N GLU A 456 -20.53 10.31 -0.60
CA GLU A 456 -19.19 10.22 -0.01
C GLU A 456 -19.24 9.92 1.48
N ARG A 457 -20.13 10.57 2.22
CA ARG A 457 -20.27 10.37 3.66
C ARG A 457 -20.71 8.96 4.02
N GLU A 458 -21.56 8.33 3.20
CA GLU A 458 -22.13 7.00 3.50
C GLU A 458 -21.35 5.85 2.83
N THR A 459 -20.68 6.10 1.71
CA THR A 459 -20.09 5.01 0.91
C THR A 459 -18.57 5.11 0.71
N TYR A 460 -17.92 6.20 1.17
CA TYR A 460 -16.47 6.32 1.10
C TYR A 460 -15.84 5.89 2.43
N TYR A 461 -15.12 4.76 2.40
CA TYR A 461 -14.49 4.11 3.55
C TYR A 461 -12.97 4.24 3.54
#